data_c5f537a9389c587dc2da9187640fc542
#
_entry.id   c5f537a9389c587dc2da9187640fc542
#
_cell.length_a   1.000
_cell.length_b   1.000
_cell.length_c   1.000
_cell.angle_alpha   90.00
_cell.angle_beta   90.00
_cell.angle_gamma   90.00
#
_symmetry.space_group_name_H-M   'P 1'
#
loop_
_entity.id
_entity.type
_entity.pdbx_description
1 polymer ?
#
loop_
_entity_poly.entity_id
_entity_poly.type
_entity_poly.pdbx_seq_one_letter_code
_entity_poly.pdbx_strand_id
1 'polypeptide(L)'
;MKTKKTRNEICRDRIFTAACLILLAAFTLIICTFADAITNDVAVNRDSVVSEASDNIVEAEPEPEPEPEPEIDIYPVDLDPDLQRYIIKTCEEYKINPSIVIAMCFYESSFNPDAVGDNGESMGLMGISPRWCWPEMERLNCPDMTDPYQNVTVGIDIIARKMAKYDGNPEMALMAYNAGDAGAHRLWFDNGIYSTTYSSNIMNMSWALDHGEEF
;
A
#
# COMPACT_ATOMS: atom_id res chain seq x y z
N MET A 1 30.47 20.59 27.32
CA MET A 1 30.05 20.38 28.73
C MET A 1 29.14 19.16 28.77
N LYS A 2 29.54 18.05 29.41
CA LYS A 2 28.69 16.87 29.60
C LYS A 2 27.81 17.10 30.82
N THR A 3 26.51 17.24 30.64
CA THR A 3 25.56 17.35 31.75
C THR A 3 25.54 16.05 32.56
N LYS A 4 25.74 16.13 33.89
CA LYS A 4 25.61 14.97 34.79
C LYS A 4 24.12 14.58 34.88
N LYS A 5 23.78 13.35 34.48
CA LYS A 5 22.45 12.78 34.67
C LYS A 5 22.09 12.72 36.17
N THR A 6 20.84 13.01 36.48
CA THR A 6 20.36 12.95 37.87
C THR A 6 20.16 11.49 38.30
N ARG A 7 20.20 11.24 39.64
CA ARG A 7 20.03 9.90 40.21
C ARG A 7 18.70 9.20 39.77
N ASN A 8 17.66 10.00 39.54
CA ASN A 8 16.36 9.49 39.08
C ASN A 8 16.38 9.09 37.59
N GLU A 9 17.12 9.78 36.73
CA GLU A 9 17.31 9.44 35.32
C GLU A 9 18.11 8.15 35.17
N ILE A 10 19.12 7.95 35.97
CA ILE A 10 19.93 6.72 35.97
C ILE A 10 19.09 5.51 36.43
N CYS A 11 18.23 5.71 37.42
CA CYS A 11 17.33 4.65 37.92
C CYS A 11 16.31 4.26 36.88
N ARG A 12 15.72 5.24 36.17
CA ARG A 12 14.74 5.02 35.10
C ARG A 12 15.34 4.30 33.90
N ASP A 13 16.55 4.69 33.49
CA ASP A 13 17.29 4.04 32.40
C ASP A 13 17.61 2.56 32.75
N ARG A 14 17.94 2.26 33.99
CA ARG A 14 18.20 0.87 34.44
C ARG A 14 16.94 0.01 34.49
N ILE A 15 15.81 0.57 34.88
CA ILE A 15 14.53 -0.14 34.89
C ILE A 15 14.08 -0.42 33.43
N PHE A 16 14.25 0.55 32.53
CA PHE A 16 13.91 0.39 31.12
C PHE A 16 14.80 -0.67 30.44
N THR A 17 16.10 -0.67 30.70
CA THR A 17 17.04 -1.67 30.15
C THR A 17 16.72 -3.07 30.67
N ALA A 18 16.38 -3.21 31.95
CA ALA A 18 16.00 -4.51 32.53
C ALA A 18 14.68 -5.04 31.93
N ALA A 19 13.68 -4.18 31.72
CA ALA A 19 12.43 -4.54 31.07
C ALA A 19 12.62 -5.02 29.63
N CYS A 20 13.45 -4.33 28.85
CA CYS A 20 13.80 -4.74 27.49
C CYS A 20 14.51 -6.09 27.42
N LEU A 21 15.42 -6.37 28.35
CA LEU A 21 16.11 -7.66 28.43
C LEU A 21 15.18 -8.81 28.80
N ILE A 22 14.20 -8.57 29.68
CA ILE A 22 13.19 -9.58 30.05
C ILE A 22 12.27 -9.89 28.85
N LEU A 23 11.87 -8.87 28.09
CA LEU A 23 11.05 -9.06 26.88
C LEU A 23 11.80 -9.82 25.79
N LEU A 24 13.09 -9.54 25.58
CA LEU A 24 13.95 -10.29 24.66
C LEU A 24 14.10 -11.75 25.05
N ALA A 25 14.29 -12.05 26.34
CA ALA A 25 14.40 -13.41 26.85
C ALA A 25 13.07 -14.19 26.70
N ALA A 26 11.92 -13.52 26.92
CA ALA A 26 10.60 -14.15 26.72
C ALA A 26 10.34 -14.46 25.24
N PHE A 27 10.77 -13.56 24.33
CA PHE A 27 10.61 -13.75 22.89
C PHE A 27 11.48 -14.91 22.36
N THR A 28 12.72 -15.05 22.83
CA THR A 28 13.58 -16.20 22.48
C THR A 28 13.04 -17.51 23.01
N LEU A 29 12.42 -17.55 24.19
CA LEU A 29 11.82 -18.74 24.75
C LEU A 29 10.62 -19.20 23.91
N ILE A 30 9.78 -18.27 23.41
CA ILE A 30 8.64 -18.57 22.53
C ILE A 30 9.11 -19.17 21.21
N ILE A 31 10.19 -18.63 20.62
CA ILE A 31 10.74 -19.16 19.34
C ILE A 31 11.28 -20.59 19.55
N CYS A 32 11.98 -20.87 20.65
CA CYS A 32 12.48 -22.21 20.93
C CYS A 32 11.34 -23.24 21.12
N THR A 33 10.26 -22.87 21.81
CA THR A 33 9.09 -23.79 21.99
C THR A 33 8.35 -24.05 20.68
N PHE A 34 8.31 -23.09 19.75
CA PHE A 34 7.73 -23.28 18.42
C PHE A 34 8.62 -24.17 17.53
N ALA A 35 9.96 -24.03 17.62
CA ALA A 35 10.89 -24.88 16.89
C ALA A 35 10.82 -26.34 17.33
N ASP A 36 10.69 -26.62 18.63
CA ASP A 36 10.54 -27.96 19.17
C ASP A 36 9.18 -28.62 18.80
N ALA A 37 8.12 -27.83 18.64
CA ALA A 37 6.81 -28.32 18.19
C ALA A 37 6.85 -28.77 16.71
N ILE A 38 7.54 -28.03 15.84
CA ILE A 38 7.68 -28.37 14.41
C ILE A 38 8.55 -29.62 14.20
N THR A 39 9.62 -29.80 14.99
CA THR A 39 10.51 -30.95 14.88
C THR A 39 9.87 -32.26 15.39
N ASN A 40 8.98 -32.20 16.38
CA ASN A 40 8.27 -33.37 16.89
C ASN A 40 7.18 -33.86 15.90
N ASP A 41 6.48 -33.00 15.18
CA ASP A 41 5.49 -33.42 14.18
C ASP A 41 6.14 -34.09 12.94
N VAL A 42 7.37 -33.72 12.58
CA VAL A 42 8.11 -34.37 11.49
C VAL A 42 8.69 -35.72 11.86
N ALA A 43 8.97 -35.97 13.16
CA ALA A 43 9.52 -37.24 13.63
C ALA A 43 8.46 -38.36 13.74
N VAL A 44 7.21 -38.02 14.10
CA VAL A 44 6.10 -39.00 14.27
C VAL A 44 5.60 -39.53 12.90
N ASN A 45 5.85 -38.84 11.79
CA ASN A 45 5.32 -39.27 10.50
C ASN A 45 6.31 -40.08 9.65
N ARG A 46 7.48 -40.49 10.21
CA ARG A 46 8.48 -41.29 9.49
C ARG A 46 8.45 -42.79 9.76
N ASP A 47 7.83 -43.25 10.85
CA ASP A 47 7.85 -44.65 11.25
C ASP A 47 6.61 -45.46 10.86
N SER A 48 5.63 -44.89 10.13
CA SER A 48 4.39 -45.61 9.75
C SER A 48 4.26 -45.91 8.23
N VAL A 49 5.30 -45.74 7.42
CA VAL A 49 5.22 -45.96 5.95
C VAL A 49 6.26 -47.00 5.50
N VAL A 50 6.32 -48.15 6.13
CA VAL A 50 6.97 -49.35 5.55
C VAL A 50 6.15 -50.57 5.92
N SER A 51 5.03 -50.80 5.28
CA SER A 51 4.42 -52.15 5.09
C SER A 51 3.16 -51.96 4.23
N GLU A 52 3.17 -52.65 3.09
CA GLU A 52 2.11 -52.87 2.12
C GLU A 52 2.21 -52.03 0.81
N ALA A 53 3.20 -52.43 -0.01
CA ALA A 53 3.11 -52.26 -1.44
C ALA A 53 2.16 -53.39 -1.97
N SER A 54 0.96 -53.03 -2.36
CA SER A 54 0.13 -53.84 -3.24
C SER A 54 -0.87 -52.91 -3.98
N ASP A 55 -0.60 -52.77 -5.27
CA ASP A 55 -1.51 -52.48 -6.38
C ASP A 55 -2.86 -51.81 -6.05
N ASN A 56 -2.89 -50.50 -6.06
CA ASN A 56 -4.03 -49.72 -6.56
C ASN A 56 -3.48 -48.41 -7.18
N ILE A 57 -3.27 -48.42 -8.49
CA ILE A 57 -3.15 -47.20 -9.28
C ILE A 57 -4.55 -46.58 -9.25
N VAL A 58 -4.79 -45.71 -8.29
CA VAL A 58 -5.91 -44.77 -8.36
C VAL A 58 -5.44 -43.69 -9.34
N GLU A 59 -5.96 -43.76 -10.57
CA GLU A 59 -5.87 -42.73 -11.58
C GLU A 59 -6.38 -41.42 -10.88
N ALA A 60 -5.47 -40.48 -10.60
CA ALA A 60 -5.81 -39.22 -9.97
C ALA A 60 -6.77 -38.51 -10.96
N GLU A 61 -8.01 -38.30 -10.52
CA GLU A 61 -8.96 -37.42 -11.18
C GLU A 61 -8.29 -36.07 -11.40
N PRO A 62 -8.26 -35.52 -12.64
CA PRO A 62 -7.59 -34.24 -12.89
C PRO A 62 -8.21 -33.18 -11.97
N GLU A 63 -7.34 -32.46 -11.25
CA GLU A 63 -7.77 -31.26 -10.49
C GLU A 63 -8.59 -30.37 -11.45
N PRO A 64 -9.78 -29.91 -11.02
CA PRO A 64 -10.57 -29.01 -11.85
C PRO A 64 -9.74 -27.80 -12.25
N GLU A 65 -9.69 -27.52 -13.55
CA GLU A 65 -9.08 -26.29 -14.05
C GLU A 65 -9.67 -25.10 -13.28
N PRO A 66 -8.83 -24.16 -12.80
CA PRO A 66 -9.33 -22.98 -12.09
C PRO A 66 -10.35 -22.26 -12.98
N GLU A 67 -11.51 -21.96 -12.42
CA GLU A 67 -12.51 -21.15 -13.10
C GLU A 67 -11.86 -19.83 -13.55
N PRO A 68 -12.11 -19.37 -14.80
CA PRO A 68 -11.54 -18.11 -15.26
C PRO A 68 -11.95 -16.98 -14.31
N GLU A 69 -10.97 -16.21 -13.85
CA GLU A 69 -11.25 -15.02 -13.05
C GLU A 69 -12.19 -14.09 -13.85
N PRO A 70 -13.16 -13.43 -13.18
CA PRO A 70 -14.09 -12.53 -13.87
C PRO A 70 -13.28 -11.44 -14.59
N GLU A 71 -13.61 -11.21 -15.86
CA GLU A 71 -12.99 -10.18 -16.67
C GLU A 71 -13.30 -8.80 -16.05
N ILE A 72 -12.26 -8.07 -15.64
CA ILE A 72 -12.40 -6.72 -15.07
C ILE A 72 -12.52 -5.73 -16.23
N ASP A 73 -13.65 -5.01 -16.29
CA ASP A 73 -13.84 -3.92 -17.25
C ASP A 73 -12.84 -2.80 -16.99
N ILE A 74 -12.11 -2.39 -18.03
CA ILE A 74 -11.12 -1.31 -17.95
C ILE A 74 -11.68 -0.02 -18.58
N TYR A 75 -11.08 1.11 -18.23
CA TYR A 75 -11.45 2.41 -18.79
C TYR A 75 -10.86 2.62 -20.20
N PRO A 76 -11.53 3.39 -21.08
CA PRO A 76 -11.05 3.65 -22.44
C PRO A 76 -9.99 4.77 -22.46
N VAL A 77 -8.85 4.52 -21.81
CA VAL A 77 -7.72 5.45 -21.68
C VAL A 77 -6.42 4.82 -22.17
N ASP A 78 -5.44 5.66 -22.52
CA ASP A 78 -4.11 5.23 -22.98
C ASP A 78 -3.20 4.85 -21.78
N LEU A 79 -3.62 3.84 -21.04
CA LEU A 79 -2.88 3.24 -19.93
C LEU A 79 -2.89 1.72 -20.13
N ASP A 80 -1.77 1.08 -19.86
CA ASP A 80 -1.60 -0.38 -19.98
C ASP A 80 -2.77 -1.14 -19.34
N PRO A 81 -3.44 -2.07 -20.06
CA PRO A 81 -4.61 -2.78 -19.55
C PRO A 81 -4.37 -3.58 -18.27
N ASP A 82 -3.19 -4.20 -18.12
CA ASP A 82 -2.88 -5.00 -16.93
C ASP A 82 -2.65 -4.09 -15.73
N LEU A 83 -2.05 -2.93 -15.96
CA LEU A 83 -1.89 -1.92 -14.93
C LEU A 83 -3.23 -1.31 -14.51
N GLN A 84 -4.16 -1.10 -15.46
CA GLN A 84 -5.52 -0.65 -15.11
C GLN A 84 -6.24 -1.67 -14.23
N ARG A 85 -6.19 -2.97 -14.57
CA ARG A 85 -6.78 -4.06 -13.75
C ARG A 85 -6.17 -4.08 -12.35
N TYR A 86 -4.85 -3.88 -12.26
CA TYR A 86 -4.15 -3.78 -10.98
C TYR A 86 -4.64 -2.58 -10.15
N ILE A 87 -4.76 -1.39 -10.76
CA ILE A 87 -5.30 -0.19 -10.12
C ILE A 87 -6.72 -0.45 -9.61
N ILE A 88 -7.60 -1.00 -10.45
CA ILE A 88 -9.00 -1.27 -10.10
C ILE A 88 -9.07 -2.22 -8.89
N LYS A 89 -8.36 -3.34 -8.94
CA LYS A 89 -8.31 -4.31 -7.83
C LYS A 89 -7.76 -3.69 -6.54
N THR A 90 -6.69 -2.92 -6.64
CA THR A 90 -6.11 -2.24 -5.48
C THR A 90 -7.07 -1.20 -4.91
N CYS A 91 -7.75 -0.43 -5.75
CA CYS A 91 -8.76 0.55 -5.32
C CYS A 91 -9.94 -0.10 -4.58
N GLU A 92 -10.37 -1.29 -5.00
CA GLU A 92 -11.41 -2.06 -4.30
C GLU A 92 -10.99 -2.40 -2.87
N GLU A 93 -9.75 -2.85 -2.67
CA GLU A 93 -9.20 -3.15 -1.34
C GLU A 93 -9.19 -1.92 -0.42
N TYR A 94 -8.87 -0.75 -0.98
CA TYR A 94 -8.85 0.52 -0.27
C TYR A 94 -10.22 1.24 -0.22
N LYS A 95 -11.24 0.70 -0.90
CA LYS A 95 -12.60 1.28 -1.01
C LYS A 95 -12.61 2.68 -1.60
N ILE A 96 -11.82 2.88 -2.65
CA ILE A 96 -11.75 4.11 -3.43
C ILE A 96 -12.35 3.85 -4.81
N ASN A 97 -13.02 4.85 -5.40
CA ASN A 97 -13.44 4.77 -6.79
C ASN A 97 -12.22 4.76 -7.72
N PRO A 98 -12.02 3.69 -8.54
CA PRO A 98 -10.88 3.57 -9.44
C PRO A 98 -10.79 4.71 -10.45
N SER A 99 -11.91 5.26 -10.91
CA SER A 99 -11.92 6.37 -11.88
C SER A 99 -11.21 7.61 -11.36
N ILE A 100 -11.24 7.88 -10.04
CA ILE A 100 -10.48 8.96 -9.42
C ILE A 100 -8.97 8.71 -9.58
N VAL A 101 -8.50 7.50 -9.33
CA VAL A 101 -7.08 7.16 -9.43
C VAL A 101 -6.61 7.20 -10.89
N ILE A 102 -7.41 6.69 -11.82
CA ILE A 102 -7.13 6.80 -13.26
C ILE A 102 -7.04 8.27 -13.69
N ALA A 103 -7.98 9.12 -13.26
CA ALA A 103 -7.93 10.55 -13.52
C ALA A 103 -6.70 11.21 -12.87
N MET A 104 -6.31 10.82 -11.66
CA MET A 104 -5.07 11.29 -11.04
C MET A 104 -3.84 10.94 -11.89
N CYS A 105 -3.72 9.71 -12.37
CA CYS A 105 -2.61 9.31 -13.26
C CYS A 105 -2.53 10.18 -14.51
N PHE A 106 -3.67 10.60 -15.07
CA PHE A 106 -3.68 11.53 -16.19
C PHE A 106 -3.15 12.91 -15.81
N TYR A 107 -3.64 13.49 -14.71
CA TYR A 107 -3.26 14.85 -14.32
C TYR A 107 -1.86 14.96 -13.73
N GLU A 108 -1.32 13.89 -13.14
CA GLU A 108 0.05 13.87 -12.60
C GLU A 108 1.12 13.60 -13.67
N SER A 109 0.82 12.75 -14.66
CA SER A 109 1.84 12.27 -15.59
C SER A 109 1.40 12.16 -17.05
N SER A 110 0.12 12.42 -17.38
CA SER A 110 -0.48 12.09 -18.69
C SER A 110 -0.30 10.60 -19.04
N PHE A 111 -0.47 9.72 -18.06
CA PHE A 111 -0.26 8.27 -18.12
C PHE A 111 1.19 7.84 -18.42
N ASN A 112 2.16 8.73 -18.26
CA ASN A 112 3.56 8.39 -18.47
C ASN A 112 4.20 7.79 -17.20
N PRO A 113 4.56 6.48 -17.17
CA PRO A 113 5.19 5.87 -16.02
C PRO A 113 6.60 6.39 -15.74
N ASP A 114 7.27 6.93 -16.77
CA ASP A 114 8.61 7.49 -16.67
C ASP A 114 8.61 9.01 -16.37
N ALA A 115 7.45 9.57 -16.01
CA ALA A 115 7.36 10.98 -15.69
C ALA A 115 8.27 11.38 -14.53
N VAL A 116 8.95 12.50 -14.69
CA VAL A 116 9.80 13.11 -13.66
C VAL A 116 9.43 14.59 -13.57
N GLY A 117 8.88 14.99 -12.45
CA GLY A 117 8.45 16.35 -12.15
C GLY A 117 9.28 17.00 -11.05
N ASP A 118 8.97 18.27 -10.75
CA ASP A 118 9.54 19.04 -9.64
C ASP A 118 11.07 18.99 -9.56
N ASN A 119 11.74 19.16 -10.73
CA ASN A 119 13.19 19.07 -10.86
C ASN A 119 13.80 17.73 -10.40
N GLY A 120 13.06 16.63 -10.56
CA GLY A 120 13.49 15.29 -10.17
C GLY A 120 13.02 14.85 -8.79
N GLU A 121 12.17 15.62 -8.11
CA GLU A 121 11.65 15.27 -6.80
C GLU A 121 10.39 14.39 -6.84
N SER A 122 9.58 14.43 -7.93
CA SER A 122 8.39 13.58 -8.11
C SER A 122 8.56 12.64 -9.30
N MET A 123 8.00 11.44 -9.21
CA MET A 123 8.22 10.35 -10.17
C MET A 123 6.95 9.55 -10.44
N GLY A 124 6.87 9.03 -11.67
CA GLY A 124 5.92 8.02 -12.12
C GLY A 124 4.49 8.53 -12.28
N LEU A 125 3.58 7.57 -12.46
CA LEU A 125 2.19 7.81 -12.83
C LEU A 125 1.43 8.74 -11.90
N MET A 126 1.68 8.65 -10.60
CA MET A 126 0.98 9.44 -9.58
C MET A 126 1.86 10.53 -8.94
N GLY A 127 2.98 10.90 -9.56
CA GLY A 127 3.84 11.99 -9.12
C GLY A 127 4.38 11.84 -7.69
N ILE A 128 4.76 10.62 -7.31
CA ILE A 128 5.22 10.33 -5.95
C ILE A 128 6.61 10.91 -5.71
N SER A 129 6.76 11.66 -4.61
CA SER A 129 8.07 12.16 -4.16
C SER A 129 8.68 11.20 -3.12
N PRO A 130 9.76 10.46 -3.46
CA PRO A 130 10.41 9.58 -2.50
C PRO A 130 10.88 10.29 -1.23
N ARG A 131 11.23 11.57 -1.34
CA ARG A 131 11.64 12.39 -0.20
C ARG A 131 10.56 12.56 0.86
N TRP A 132 9.30 12.73 0.41
CA TRP A 132 8.19 13.03 1.30
C TRP A 132 7.32 11.82 1.59
N CYS A 133 7.33 10.81 0.72
CA CYS A 133 6.50 9.61 0.82
C CYS A 133 7.30 8.38 1.33
N TRP A 134 8.55 8.57 1.80
CA TRP A 134 9.39 7.49 2.31
C TRP A 134 8.70 6.60 3.36
N PRO A 135 7.97 7.15 4.36
CA PRO A 135 7.30 6.31 5.35
C PRO A 135 6.24 5.37 4.76
N GLU A 136 5.54 5.82 3.72
CA GLU A 136 4.56 5.02 2.98
C GLU A 136 5.25 3.94 2.16
N MET A 137 6.28 4.30 1.43
CA MET A 137 7.08 3.39 0.61
C MET A 137 7.69 2.26 1.46
N GLU A 138 8.27 2.59 2.61
CA GLU A 138 8.83 1.61 3.53
C GLU A 138 7.75 0.67 4.10
N ARG A 139 6.63 1.22 4.56
CA ARG A 139 5.52 0.45 5.14
C ARG A 139 4.89 -0.51 4.13
N LEU A 140 4.81 -0.12 2.85
CA LEU A 140 4.22 -0.90 1.77
C LEU A 140 5.25 -1.82 1.07
N ASN A 141 6.51 -1.74 1.47
CA ASN A 141 7.62 -2.44 0.80
C ASN A 141 7.69 -2.11 -0.71
N CYS A 142 7.50 -0.83 -1.05
CA CYS A 142 7.54 -0.30 -2.42
C CYS A 142 8.70 0.71 -2.53
N PRO A 143 9.96 0.27 -2.66
CA PRO A 143 11.12 1.14 -2.65
C PRO A 143 11.38 1.87 -3.97
N ASP A 144 10.79 1.43 -5.08
CA ASP A 144 11.07 1.95 -6.42
C ASP A 144 9.85 2.68 -7.00
N MET A 145 9.93 4.01 -7.06
CA MET A 145 8.86 4.84 -7.64
C MET A 145 8.91 4.96 -9.17
N THR A 146 9.90 4.34 -9.81
CA THR A 146 9.94 4.18 -11.27
C THR A 146 9.20 2.92 -11.72
N ASP A 147 8.95 1.98 -10.82
CA ASP A 147 8.08 0.84 -11.06
C ASP A 147 6.61 1.30 -11.01
N PRO A 148 5.83 1.18 -12.10
CA PRO A 148 4.46 1.69 -12.16
C PRO A 148 3.52 1.04 -11.16
N TYR A 149 3.70 -0.24 -10.85
CA TYR A 149 2.87 -0.95 -9.87
C TYR A 149 3.14 -0.48 -8.44
N GLN A 150 4.41 -0.28 -8.07
CA GLN A 150 4.77 0.27 -6.77
C GLN A 150 4.32 1.73 -6.64
N ASN A 151 4.47 2.52 -7.71
CA ASN A 151 4.06 3.91 -7.75
C ASN A 151 2.56 4.07 -7.48
N VAL A 152 1.71 3.34 -8.21
CA VAL A 152 0.26 3.41 -8.00
C VAL A 152 -0.15 2.83 -6.64
N THR A 153 0.52 1.80 -6.15
CA THR A 153 0.25 1.25 -4.81
C THR A 153 0.46 2.31 -3.72
N VAL A 154 1.58 3.03 -3.76
CA VAL A 154 1.87 4.11 -2.81
C VAL A 154 0.89 5.28 -2.99
N GLY A 155 0.60 5.66 -4.23
CA GLY A 155 -0.35 6.75 -4.53
C GLY A 155 -1.77 6.44 -4.04
N ILE A 156 -2.27 5.22 -4.26
CA ILE A 156 -3.59 4.77 -3.80
C ILE A 156 -3.66 4.79 -2.26
N ASP A 157 -2.63 4.31 -1.58
CA ASP A 157 -2.58 4.36 -0.12
C ASP A 157 -2.62 5.81 0.41
N ILE A 158 -1.86 6.71 -0.22
CA ILE A 158 -1.84 8.12 0.18
C ILE A 158 -3.23 8.74 0.01
N ILE A 159 -3.86 8.60 -1.17
CA ILE A 159 -5.18 9.20 -1.40
C ILE A 159 -6.26 8.55 -0.52
N ALA A 160 -6.19 7.23 -0.26
CA ALA A 160 -7.10 6.54 0.66
C ALA A 160 -7.06 7.13 2.06
N ARG A 161 -5.86 7.36 2.58
CA ARG A 161 -5.69 7.99 3.90
C ARG A 161 -6.14 9.45 3.91
N LYS A 162 -5.99 10.19 2.80
CA LYS A 162 -6.56 11.53 2.67
C LYS A 162 -8.09 11.48 2.66
N MET A 163 -8.70 10.55 1.91
CA MET A 163 -10.15 10.34 1.93
C MET A 163 -10.65 10.08 3.36
N ALA A 164 -10.01 9.16 4.08
CA ALA A 164 -10.37 8.85 5.46
C ALA A 164 -10.20 10.07 6.40
N LYS A 165 -9.17 10.88 6.20
CA LYS A 165 -8.87 12.06 7.02
C LYS A 165 -9.88 13.19 6.81
N TYR A 166 -10.41 13.33 5.61
CA TYR A 166 -11.34 14.39 5.23
C TYR A 166 -12.79 13.87 5.07
N ASP A 167 -13.17 12.88 5.90
CA ASP A 167 -14.53 12.36 6.02
C ASP A 167 -15.13 11.89 4.69
N GLY A 168 -14.29 11.34 3.79
CA GLY A 168 -14.68 10.87 2.46
C GLY A 168 -14.87 11.98 1.43
N ASN A 169 -14.50 13.22 1.71
CA ASN A 169 -14.61 14.32 0.77
C ASN A 169 -13.47 14.24 -0.27
N PRO A 170 -13.75 13.88 -1.55
CA PRO A 170 -12.73 13.67 -2.55
C PRO A 170 -12.01 14.96 -2.95
N GLU A 171 -12.71 16.08 -3.04
CA GLU A 171 -12.12 17.38 -3.37
C GLU A 171 -11.04 17.76 -2.35
N MET A 172 -11.36 17.69 -1.05
CA MET A 172 -10.40 18.00 0.00
C MET A 172 -9.23 16.98 0.05
N ALA A 173 -9.51 15.70 -0.19
CA ALA A 173 -8.48 14.67 -0.24
C ALA A 173 -7.48 14.92 -1.38
N LEU A 174 -7.97 15.25 -2.57
CA LEU A 174 -7.16 15.59 -3.75
C LEU A 174 -6.34 16.86 -3.52
N MET A 175 -6.93 17.91 -2.94
CA MET A 175 -6.20 19.14 -2.58
C MET A 175 -5.06 18.84 -1.59
N ALA A 176 -5.33 18.01 -0.59
CA ALA A 176 -4.32 17.59 0.38
C ALA A 176 -3.29 16.61 -0.19
N TYR A 177 -3.63 15.86 -1.23
CA TYR A 177 -2.67 15.07 -2.00
C TYR A 177 -1.67 15.99 -2.70
N ASN A 178 -2.16 16.97 -3.42
CA ASN A 178 -1.37 17.91 -4.23
C ASN A 178 -0.43 18.80 -3.39
N ALA A 179 -0.92 19.37 -2.29
CA ALA A 179 -0.16 20.37 -1.50
C ALA A 179 0.36 19.87 -0.14
N GLY A 180 0.11 18.60 0.18
CA GLY A 180 0.25 18.10 1.54
C GLY A 180 -0.80 18.69 2.50
N ASP A 181 -1.04 18.05 3.65
CA ASP A 181 -2.07 18.51 4.59
C ASP A 181 -1.85 19.95 5.08
N ALA A 182 -0.63 20.26 5.49
CA ALA A 182 -0.29 21.60 5.98
C ALA A 182 -0.42 22.67 4.88
N GLY A 183 -0.07 22.31 3.63
CA GLY A 183 -0.23 23.17 2.48
C GLY A 183 -1.70 23.44 2.17
N ALA A 184 -2.52 22.39 2.14
CA ALA A 184 -3.96 22.49 1.86
C ALA A 184 -4.68 23.35 2.93
N HIS A 185 -4.38 23.17 4.20
CA HIS A 185 -4.92 24.02 5.26
C HIS A 185 -4.53 25.47 5.06
N ARG A 186 -3.24 25.77 4.97
CA ARG A 186 -2.73 27.15 4.87
C ARG A 186 -3.23 27.88 3.62
N LEU A 187 -3.29 27.18 2.47
CA LEU A 187 -3.63 27.80 1.19
C LEU A 187 -5.13 27.89 0.98
N TRP A 188 -5.90 26.91 1.46
CA TRP A 188 -7.30 26.73 1.08
C TRP A 188 -8.26 26.55 2.25
N PHE A 189 -8.13 25.52 3.06
CA PHE A 189 -9.16 25.13 4.03
C PHE A 189 -9.39 26.19 5.11
N ASP A 190 -8.31 26.78 5.65
CA ASP A 190 -8.41 27.87 6.65
C ASP A 190 -8.98 29.17 6.03
N ASN A 191 -9.06 29.25 4.72
CA ASN A 191 -9.65 30.37 3.96
C ASN A 191 -11.05 30.03 3.40
N GLY A 192 -11.63 28.87 3.79
CA GLY A 192 -12.96 28.45 3.34
C GLY A 192 -13.03 27.98 1.88
N ILE A 193 -11.89 27.56 1.29
CA ILE A 193 -11.79 27.04 -0.06
C ILE A 193 -11.70 25.52 0.01
N TYR A 194 -12.68 24.81 -0.58
CA TYR A 194 -12.80 23.35 -0.52
C TYR A 194 -12.82 22.67 -1.89
N SER A 195 -12.45 23.40 -2.94
CA SER A 195 -12.27 22.93 -4.32
C SER A 195 -11.22 23.79 -5.02
N THR A 196 -10.44 23.20 -5.91
CA THR A 196 -9.44 23.86 -6.77
C THR A 196 -9.59 23.39 -8.20
N THR A 197 -8.97 24.06 -9.15
CA THR A 197 -8.93 23.59 -10.55
C THR A 197 -8.38 22.18 -10.65
N TYR A 198 -7.35 21.85 -9.88
CA TYR A 198 -6.76 20.51 -9.84
C TYR A 198 -7.79 19.44 -9.40
N SER A 199 -8.41 19.63 -8.23
CA SER A 199 -9.35 18.67 -7.69
C SER A 199 -10.62 18.55 -8.55
N SER A 200 -11.16 19.69 -9.02
CA SER A 200 -12.35 19.68 -9.89
C SER A 200 -12.12 19.03 -11.24
N ASN A 201 -10.95 19.22 -11.85
CA ASN A 201 -10.63 18.57 -13.10
C ASN A 201 -10.55 17.05 -12.95
N ILE A 202 -9.90 16.54 -11.88
CA ILE A 202 -9.85 15.11 -11.57
C ILE A 202 -11.27 14.56 -11.36
N MET A 203 -12.10 15.25 -10.59
CA MET A 203 -13.48 14.81 -10.33
C MET A 203 -14.34 14.82 -11.59
N ASN A 204 -14.18 15.79 -12.48
CA ASN A 204 -14.90 15.84 -13.75
C ASN A 204 -14.48 14.69 -14.67
N MET A 205 -13.18 14.40 -14.79
CA MET A 205 -12.69 13.26 -15.56
C MET A 205 -13.15 11.94 -14.96
N SER A 206 -13.07 11.78 -13.64
CA SER A 206 -13.57 10.60 -12.93
C SER A 206 -15.04 10.37 -13.23
N TRP A 207 -15.86 11.42 -13.18
CA TRP A 207 -17.28 11.34 -13.51
C TRP A 207 -17.51 10.92 -14.98
N ALA A 208 -16.77 11.51 -15.93
CA ALA A 208 -16.87 11.15 -17.34
C ALA A 208 -16.50 9.67 -17.58
N LEU A 209 -15.41 9.20 -16.94
CA LEU A 209 -14.99 7.79 -17.02
C LEU A 209 -16.08 6.84 -16.51
N ASP A 210 -16.73 7.16 -15.38
CA ASP A 210 -17.77 6.32 -14.80
C ASP A 210 -19.06 6.30 -15.65
N HIS A 211 -19.27 7.30 -16.53
CA HIS A 211 -20.46 7.44 -17.38
C HIS A 211 -20.19 7.15 -18.86
N GLY A 212 -18.95 6.81 -19.22
CA GLY A 212 -18.57 6.55 -20.62
C GLY A 212 -18.63 7.79 -21.52
N GLU A 213 -18.39 8.97 -20.94
CA GLU A 213 -18.37 10.24 -21.66
C GLU A 213 -16.93 10.65 -22.05
N GLU A 214 -16.79 11.47 -23.08
CA GLU A 214 -15.51 12.08 -23.46
C GLU A 214 -15.13 13.18 -22.45
N PHE A 215 -13.81 13.34 -22.16
CA PHE A 215 -13.24 14.31 -21.20
C PHE A 215 -12.10 15.13 -21.83
#